data_656c6cc7f9b6525d689de3eee6bfed5a
#
_entry.id   656c6cc7f9b6525d689de3eee6bfed5a
#
_cell.length_a   1.000
_cell.length_b   1.000
_cell.length_c   1.000
_cell.angle_alpha   90.00
_cell.angle_beta   90.00
_cell.angle_gamma   90.00
#
_symmetry.space_group_name_H-M   'P 1'
#
loop_
_entity.id
_entity.type
_entity.pdbx_description
1 polymer ?
#
loop_
_entity_poly.entity_id
_entity_poly.type
_entity_poly.pdbx_seq_one_letter_code
_entity_poly.pdbx_strand_id
1 'polypeptide(L)'
;MLKVNHIQKTYSHFHLDCSLEIKPGSITGIIGKNGSGKTTLFKAILNLIHIDSGDIMLLDKDYKDVDKNKIGCTLANISLCEYLKLKDLINLLNNTYKDFDLDYFLQKCKQYQFPL
;
A
#
# COMPACT_ATOMS: atom_id res chain seq x y z
N MET A 1 7.66 11.58 3.30
CA MET A 1 8.89 10.82 3.00
C MET A 1 8.72 9.37 3.43
N LEU A 2 9.24 8.46 2.66
CA LEU A 2 9.41 7.06 3.06
C LEU A 2 10.90 6.75 3.11
N LYS A 3 11.36 6.22 4.22
CA LYS A 3 12.75 5.81 4.40
C LYS A 3 12.82 4.40 4.97
N VAL A 4 13.45 3.52 4.23
CA VAL A 4 13.65 2.12 4.61
C VAL A 4 15.15 1.92 4.87
N ASN A 5 15.51 1.56 6.09
CA ASN A 5 16.90 1.39 6.51
C ASN A 5 17.19 -0.07 6.83
N HIS A 6 17.91 -0.74 5.96
CA HIS A 6 18.40 -2.11 6.17
C HIS A 6 17.36 -3.06 6.73
N ILE A 7 16.15 -3.05 6.17
CA ILE A 7 15.17 -4.03 6.59
C ILE A 7 15.58 -5.41 6.11
N GLN A 8 15.42 -6.38 6.98
CA GLN A 8 15.72 -7.78 6.69
C GLN A 8 14.49 -8.64 6.99
N LYS A 9 14.21 -9.55 6.09
CA LYS A 9 13.17 -10.56 6.26
C LYS A 9 13.63 -11.86 5.62
N THR A 10 13.67 -12.91 6.42
CA THR A 10 14.12 -14.22 5.97
C THR A 10 12.96 -15.20 5.99
N TYR A 11 12.73 -15.84 4.86
CA TYR A 11 11.89 -17.02 4.70
C TYR A 11 12.79 -18.22 4.38
N SER A 12 12.24 -19.45 4.39
CA SER A 12 13.02 -20.67 4.18
C SER A 12 13.83 -20.69 2.87
N HIS A 13 13.37 -20.01 1.82
CA HIS A 13 14.00 -19.99 0.50
C HIS A 13 14.29 -18.58 -0.02
N PHE A 14 14.15 -17.56 0.83
CA PHE A 14 14.26 -16.19 0.37
C PHE A 14 14.70 -15.27 1.51
N HIS A 15 15.61 -14.36 1.20
CA HIS A 15 16.09 -13.33 2.13
C HIS A 15 15.95 -11.95 1.47
N LEU A 16 15.22 -11.05 2.13
CA LEU A 16 15.14 -9.65 1.74
C LEU A 16 16.10 -8.82 2.60
N ASP A 17 16.93 -8.03 1.95
CA ASP A 17 17.74 -6.98 2.57
C ASP A 17 17.59 -5.73 1.69
N CYS A 18 16.97 -4.70 2.23
CA CYS A 18 16.58 -3.55 1.42
C CYS A 18 16.75 -2.24 2.17
N SER A 19 17.29 -1.26 1.44
CA SER A 19 17.34 0.13 1.86
C SER A 19 16.89 1.02 0.72
N LEU A 20 15.99 1.95 0.99
CA LEU A 20 15.55 2.93 0.00
C LEU A 20 15.01 4.18 0.66
N GLU A 21 14.97 5.26 -0.11
CA GLU A 21 14.41 6.53 0.32
C GLU A 21 13.55 7.10 -0.80
N ILE A 22 12.33 7.50 -0.47
CA ILE A 22 11.39 8.13 -1.40
C ILE A 22 11.02 9.50 -0.85
N LYS A 23 11.36 10.55 -1.61
CA LYS A 23 11.10 11.93 -1.23
C LYS A 23 9.64 12.30 -1.45
N PRO A 24 9.10 13.26 -0.66
CA PRO A 24 7.75 13.78 -0.90
C PRO A 24 7.58 14.32 -2.32
N GLY A 25 6.38 14.16 -2.87
CA GLY A 25 6.03 14.65 -4.19
C GLY A 25 6.69 13.92 -5.36
N SER A 26 7.30 12.76 -5.11
CA SER A 26 7.94 11.94 -6.13
C SER A 26 7.20 10.65 -6.40
N ILE A 27 7.42 10.10 -7.59
CA ILE A 27 6.94 8.76 -7.97
C ILE A 27 8.17 7.90 -8.21
N THR A 28 8.24 6.76 -7.51
CA THR A 28 9.38 5.85 -7.60
C THR A 28 8.92 4.51 -8.13
N GLY A 29 9.58 4.02 -9.17
CA GLY A 29 9.36 2.67 -9.71
C GLY A 29 10.30 1.67 -9.07
N ILE A 30 9.78 0.52 -8.69
CA ILE A 30 10.57 -0.61 -8.19
C ILE A 30 10.52 -1.72 -9.24
N ILE A 31 11.69 -2.07 -9.77
CA ILE A 31 11.84 -3.03 -10.85
C ILE A 31 12.56 -4.26 -10.33
N GLY A 32 12.09 -5.43 -10.72
CA GLY A 32 12.72 -6.69 -10.39
C GLY A 32 11.94 -7.87 -10.94
N LYS A 33 12.58 -9.01 -11.03
CA LYS A 33 11.94 -10.26 -11.44
C LYS A 33 10.91 -10.70 -10.41
N ASN A 34 9.94 -11.51 -10.82
CA ASN A 34 9.03 -12.17 -9.90
C ASN A 34 9.83 -13.00 -8.88
N GLY A 35 9.49 -12.87 -7.60
CA GLY A 35 10.22 -13.52 -6.52
C GLY A 35 11.45 -12.77 -6.01
N SER A 36 11.71 -11.53 -6.50
CA SER A 36 12.84 -10.70 -6.01
C SER A 36 12.57 -9.99 -4.70
N GLY A 37 11.35 -10.05 -4.19
CA GLY A 37 10.98 -9.45 -2.90
C GLY A 37 10.17 -8.17 -2.96
N LYS A 38 9.71 -7.74 -4.12
CA LYS A 38 8.90 -6.52 -4.26
C LYS A 38 7.64 -6.56 -3.39
N THR A 39 6.88 -7.63 -3.47
CA THR A 39 5.66 -7.81 -2.66
C THR A 39 5.98 -7.88 -1.18
N THR A 40 7.06 -8.54 -0.80
CA THR A 40 7.51 -8.62 0.60
C THR A 40 7.87 -7.22 1.12
N LEU A 41 8.55 -6.40 0.32
CA LEU A 41 8.88 -5.03 0.67
C LEU A 41 7.61 -4.20 0.92
N PHE A 42 6.62 -4.27 0.02
CA PHE A 42 5.35 -3.55 0.21
C PHE A 42 4.61 -4.00 1.46
N LYS A 43 4.56 -5.30 1.71
CA LYS A 43 3.92 -5.84 2.93
C LYS A 43 4.65 -5.38 4.20
N ALA A 44 5.97 -5.29 4.16
CA ALA A 44 6.76 -4.78 5.27
C ALA A 44 6.44 -3.30 5.55
N ILE A 45 6.45 -2.46 4.52
CA ILE A 45 6.13 -1.03 4.64
C ILE A 45 4.72 -0.81 5.21
N LEU A 46 3.75 -1.62 4.79
CA LEU A 46 2.38 -1.55 5.27
C LEU A 46 2.17 -2.21 6.65
N ASN A 47 3.23 -2.73 7.24
CA ASN A 47 3.18 -3.45 8.52
C ASN A 47 2.22 -4.66 8.49
N LEU A 48 2.16 -5.35 7.37
CA LEU A 48 1.38 -6.57 7.20
C LEU A 48 2.17 -7.83 7.55
N ILE A 49 3.49 -7.72 7.64
CA ILE A 49 4.41 -8.77 8.05
C ILE A 49 5.41 -8.21 9.04
N HIS A 50 5.97 -9.08 9.88
CA HIS A 50 7.07 -8.70 10.77
C HIS A 50 8.40 -8.72 10.02
N ILE A 51 9.17 -7.65 10.17
CA ILE A 51 10.57 -7.62 9.70
C ILE A 51 11.47 -8.18 10.79
N ASP A 52 12.56 -8.82 10.37
CA ASP A 52 13.51 -9.42 11.32
C ASP A 52 14.43 -8.36 11.94
N SER A 53 14.77 -7.33 11.16
CA SER A 53 15.59 -6.19 11.62
C SER A 53 15.40 -5.01 10.68
N GLY A 54 15.90 -3.85 11.11
CA GLY A 54 15.85 -2.62 10.35
C GLY A 54 14.76 -1.66 10.80
N ASP A 55 14.69 -0.52 10.13
CA ASP A 55 13.75 0.56 10.44
C ASP A 55 13.01 1.03 9.21
N ILE A 56 11.75 1.41 9.39
CA ILE A 56 10.95 2.06 8.35
C ILE A 56 10.33 3.33 8.93
N MET A 57 10.59 4.47 8.28
CA MET A 57 9.96 5.75 8.56
C MET A 57 9.02 6.09 7.42
N LEU A 58 7.78 6.38 7.72
CA LEU A 58 6.74 6.71 6.75
C LEU A 58 5.97 7.92 7.23
N LEU A 59 5.83 8.94 6.37
CA LEU A 59 5.21 10.21 6.73
C LEU A 59 5.83 10.84 8.00
N ASP A 60 7.17 10.75 8.11
CA ASP A 60 7.97 11.29 9.22
C ASP A 60 7.68 10.65 10.58
N LYS A 61 7.11 9.47 10.58
CA LYS A 61 6.83 8.66 11.78
C LYS A 61 7.34 7.24 11.61
N ASP A 62 7.50 6.53 12.71
CA ASP A 62 7.67 5.08 12.65
C ASP A 62 6.48 4.46 11.90
N TYR A 63 6.76 3.53 10.99
CA TYR A 63 5.72 2.95 10.13
C TYR A 63 4.58 2.26 10.91
N LYS A 64 4.83 1.85 12.14
CA LYS A 64 3.82 1.26 13.03
C LYS A 64 2.82 2.28 13.58
N ASP A 65 3.24 3.55 13.65
CA ASP A 65 2.46 4.63 14.24
C ASP A 65 1.74 5.50 13.22
N VAL A 66 1.85 5.15 11.94
CA VAL A 66 1.23 5.91 10.85
C VAL A 66 -0.27 5.64 10.79
N ASP A 67 -1.05 6.70 10.61
CA ASP A 67 -2.48 6.60 10.36
C ASP A 67 -2.72 5.94 8.99
N LYS A 68 -3.26 4.74 9.00
CA LYS A 68 -3.54 3.97 7.77
C LYS A 68 -4.54 4.64 6.84
N ASN A 69 -5.35 5.59 7.34
CA ASN A 69 -6.26 6.38 6.50
C ASN A 69 -5.52 7.29 5.52
N LYS A 70 -4.23 7.56 5.75
CA LYS A 70 -3.40 8.39 4.88
C LYS A 70 -2.63 7.61 3.83
N ILE A 71 -2.81 6.29 3.79
CA ILE A 71 -2.11 5.40 2.88
C ILE A 71 -3.10 4.69 1.98
N GLY A 72 -2.93 4.82 0.66
CA GLY A 72 -3.62 4.01 -0.32
C GLY A 72 -2.72 2.91 -0.84
N CYS A 73 -3.25 1.71 -1.00
CA CYS A 73 -2.50 0.59 -1.54
C CYS A 73 -3.36 -0.27 -2.45
N THR A 74 -2.78 -0.68 -3.57
CA THR A 74 -3.39 -1.64 -4.48
C THR A 74 -2.48 -2.87 -4.58
N LEU A 75 -2.98 -4.00 -4.11
CA LEU A 75 -2.27 -5.27 -4.20
C LEU A 75 -2.82 -6.12 -5.35
N ALA A 76 -1.96 -6.93 -5.97
CA ALA A 76 -2.31 -7.69 -7.17
C ALA A 76 -3.44 -8.72 -6.97
N ASN A 77 -3.67 -9.18 -5.75
CA ASN A 77 -4.66 -10.22 -5.42
C ASN A 77 -5.74 -9.70 -4.48
N ILE A 78 -6.50 -8.68 -4.91
CA ILE A 78 -7.66 -8.22 -4.14
C ILE A 78 -8.88 -9.01 -4.59
N SER A 79 -9.13 -10.15 -3.94
CA SER A 79 -10.31 -10.98 -4.21
C SER A 79 -11.60 -10.42 -3.62
N LEU A 80 -11.52 -9.46 -2.70
CA LEU A 80 -12.68 -8.85 -2.04
C LEU A 80 -13.63 -8.14 -3.02
N CYS A 81 -13.10 -7.61 -4.12
CA CYS A 81 -13.87 -6.84 -5.07
C CYS A 81 -14.63 -7.69 -6.10
N GLU A 82 -14.34 -9.00 -6.20
CA GLU A 82 -14.97 -9.87 -7.18
C GLU A 82 -16.47 -10.08 -6.93
N TYR A 83 -16.89 -10.03 -5.68
CA TYR A 83 -18.26 -10.29 -5.26
C TYR A 83 -19.05 -9.02 -4.91
N LEU A 84 -18.40 -7.87 -4.92
CA LEU A 84 -19.02 -6.60 -4.57
C LEU A 84 -19.45 -5.84 -5.83
N LYS A 85 -20.64 -5.29 -5.80
CA LYS A 85 -21.03 -4.27 -6.76
C LYS A 85 -20.28 -2.97 -6.44
N LEU A 86 -20.07 -2.13 -7.43
CA LEU A 86 -19.41 -0.84 -7.23
C LEU A 86 -20.09 -0.01 -6.14
N LYS A 87 -21.42 -0.06 -6.08
CA LYS A 87 -22.24 0.59 -5.05
C LYS A 87 -21.85 0.13 -3.63
N ASP A 88 -21.64 -1.17 -3.45
CA ASP A 88 -21.27 -1.74 -2.16
C ASP A 88 -19.85 -1.33 -1.77
N LEU A 89 -18.93 -1.29 -2.74
CA LEU A 89 -17.57 -0.82 -2.54
C LEU A 89 -17.54 0.66 -2.12
N ILE A 90 -18.34 1.50 -2.76
CA ILE A 90 -18.45 2.92 -2.41
C ILE A 90 -18.91 3.08 -0.97
N ASN A 91 -19.93 2.34 -0.55
CA ASN A 91 -20.41 2.38 0.82
C ASN A 91 -19.35 1.92 1.82
N LEU A 92 -18.61 0.87 1.50
CA LEU A 92 -17.54 0.37 2.32
C LEU A 92 -16.43 1.42 2.50
N LEU A 93 -15.98 2.03 1.41
CA LEU A 93 -14.93 3.05 1.44
C LEU A 93 -15.37 4.30 2.21
N ASN A 94 -16.59 4.76 1.98
CA ASN A 94 -17.13 5.93 2.65
C ASN A 94 -17.28 5.73 4.16
N ASN A 95 -17.57 4.53 4.61
CA ASN A 95 -17.70 4.20 6.03
C ASN A 95 -16.36 3.86 6.70
N THR A 96 -15.37 3.42 5.93
CA THR A 96 -14.07 3.00 6.45
C THR A 96 -13.07 4.15 6.57
N TYR A 97 -13.03 5.03 5.58
CA TYR A 97 -12.08 6.12 5.51
C TYR A 97 -12.75 7.46 5.83
N LYS A 98 -12.26 8.16 6.86
CA LYS A 98 -12.82 9.43 7.31
C LYS A 98 -12.81 10.51 6.24
N ASP A 99 -11.73 10.57 5.47
CA ASP A 99 -11.48 11.61 4.48
C ASP A 99 -11.77 11.13 3.06
N PHE A 100 -12.59 10.09 2.92
CA PHE A 100 -12.96 9.57 1.60
C PHE A 100 -13.79 10.63 0.84
N ASP A 101 -13.26 11.06 -0.30
CA ASP A 101 -13.92 12.03 -1.15
C ASP A 101 -14.89 11.32 -2.11
N LEU A 102 -16.12 11.18 -1.68
CA LEU A 102 -17.16 10.51 -2.45
C LEU A 102 -17.42 11.20 -3.79
N ASP A 103 -17.48 12.52 -3.81
CA ASP A 103 -17.76 13.28 -5.03
C ASP A 103 -16.64 13.11 -6.07
N TYR A 104 -15.40 13.14 -5.64
CA TYR A 104 -14.25 12.89 -6.51
C TYR A 104 -14.30 11.45 -7.06
N PHE A 105 -14.59 10.47 -6.23
CA PHE A 105 -14.68 9.08 -6.64
C PHE A 105 -15.79 8.88 -7.68
N LEU A 106 -16.98 9.44 -7.45
CA LEU A 106 -18.08 9.37 -8.39
C LEU A 106 -17.75 10.05 -9.73
N GLN A 107 -17.06 11.18 -9.67
CA GLN A 107 -16.57 11.88 -10.87
C GLN A 107 -15.63 11.00 -11.68
N LYS A 108 -14.70 10.30 -11.02
CA LYS A 108 -13.79 9.37 -11.68
C LYS A 108 -14.51 8.15 -12.27
N CYS A 109 -15.49 7.61 -11.56
CA CYS A 109 -16.33 6.53 -12.09
C CYS A 109 -17.03 6.96 -13.40
N LYS A 110 -17.55 8.17 -13.41
CA LYS A 110 -18.18 8.73 -14.61
C LYS A 110 -17.17 8.93 -15.74
N GLN A 111 -15.99 9.47 -15.43
CA GLN A 111 -14.92 9.71 -16.40
C GLN A 111 -14.47 8.42 -17.07
N TYR A 112 -14.32 7.35 -16.31
CA TYR A 112 -13.89 6.03 -16.81
C TYR A 112 -15.04 5.11 -17.20
N GLN A 113 -16.26 5.61 -17.20
CA GLN A 113 -17.47 4.89 -17.62
C GLN A 113 -17.74 3.60 -16.83
N PHE A 114 -17.44 3.59 -15.54
CA PHE A 114 -17.81 2.49 -14.67
C PHE A 114 -19.31 2.52 -14.38
N PRO A 115 -20.02 1.38 -14.47
CA PRO A 115 -21.44 1.32 -14.12
C PRO A 115 -21.63 1.49 -12.60
N LEU A 116 -22.54 2.34 -12.23
CA LEU A 116 -22.94 2.56 -10.84
C LEU A 116 -24.20 1.77 -10.48
#